data_d87917753220192ab92fa13a9c34234a
#
_entry.id   d87917753220192ab92fa13a9c34234a
#
_cell.length_a   1.000
_cell.length_b   1.000
_cell.length_c   1.000
_cell.angle_alpha   90.00
_cell.angle_beta   90.00
_cell.angle_gamma   90.00
#
_symmetry.space_group_name_H-M   'P 1'
#
loop_
_entity.id
_entity.type
_entity.pdbx_description
1 polymer ?
#
loop_
_entity_poly.entity_id
_entity_poly.type
_entity_poly.pdbx_seq_one_letter_code
_entity_poly.pdbx_strand_id
1 'polypeptide(L)'
;VSKFLMQFIASSAPSAYFVVDEDPMFRDSISVATHYIHADIGQWLTNVNASSCLNQAYLELWQQAEERTSSIISQYASWSQDEGMYVQALLEQLPSGSDLFVSNSMPIRDIDTFLLKTHKDIRIIANRGANGIDGIISTALGYSVANPTRRTYLLIGDLAFLHDSNAFIATRYQNIELSVIVLNNDGGGIFSYLPQSNVKEHYEELFGTPTALTFEKLAEMYALNYAAIYDSKSFISALNGKAPLQLLEVFTNREQNTTNHRKLWRMISEELDTWLLSK
;
A
#
# COMPACT_ATOMS: atom_id res chain seq x y z
N VAL A 1 6.14 -9.60 2.00
CA VAL A 1 5.80 -10.45 3.17
C VAL A 1 5.56 -9.55 4.37
N SER A 2 4.40 -9.67 5.03
CA SER A 2 4.03 -8.84 6.18
C SER A 2 4.72 -9.34 7.48
N LYS A 3 4.92 -8.40 8.42
CA LYS A 3 5.46 -8.74 9.75
C LYS A 3 4.62 -9.81 10.46
N PHE A 4 3.30 -9.72 10.35
CA PHE A 4 2.38 -10.67 11.02
C PHE A 4 2.47 -12.06 10.41
N LEU A 5 2.59 -12.19 9.09
CA LEU A 5 2.81 -13.49 8.44
C LEU A 5 4.14 -14.10 8.88
N MET A 6 5.22 -13.32 8.97
CA MET A 6 6.51 -13.81 9.45
C MET A 6 6.44 -14.28 10.91
N GLN A 7 5.74 -13.54 11.77
CA GLN A 7 5.50 -13.92 13.16
C GLN A 7 4.68 -15.22 13.26
N PHE A 8 3.63 -15.37 12.44
CA PHE A 8 2.84 -16.59 12.36
C PHE A 8 3.69 -17.79 11.96
N ILE A 9 4.51 -17.66 10.89
CA ILE A 9 5.40 -18.74 10.45
C ILE A 9 6.40 -19.11 11.56
N ALA A 10 7.02 -18.12 12.21
CA ALA A 10 7.96 -18.36 13.29
C ALA A 10 7.31 -19.07 14.49
N SER A 11 6.08 -18.69 14.86
CA SER A 11 5.36 -19.29 15.98
C SER A 11 4.78 -20.67 15.68
N SER A 12 4.44 -20.95 14.43
CA SER A 12 3.90 -22.24 14.00
C SER A 12 4.96 -23.35 13.92
N ALA A 13 6.25 -22.99 13.96
CA ALA A 13 7.39 -23.91 13.92
C ALA A 13 7.21 -25.03 12.86
N PRO A 14 7.12 -24.70 11.57
CA PRO A 14 6.82 -25.68 10.54
C PRO A 14 7.89 -26.78 10.48
N SER A 15 7.48 -28.02 10.29
CA SER A 15 8.40 -29.16 10.17
C SER A 15 9.28 -29.11 8.90
N ALA A 16 8.80 -28.39 7.87
CA ALA A 16 9.55 -28.12 6.66
C ALA A 16 9.22 -26.69 6.15
N TYR A 17 10.27 -25.89 5.97
CA TYR A 17 10.20 -24.54 5.42
C TYR A 17 11.26 -24.41 4.33
N PHE A 18 10.80 -24.27 3.09
CA PHE A 18 11.65 -24.20 1.92
C PHE A 18 11.80 -22.75 1.46
N VAL A 19 13.02 -22.29 1.27
CA VAL A 19 13.35 -21.03 0.60
C VAL A 19 13.91 -21.38 -0.76
N VAL A 20 13.26 -20.94 -1.82
CA VAL A 20 13.68 -21.13 -3.21
C VAL A 20 14.07 -19.77 -3.77
N ASP A 21 15.31 -19.63 -4.20
CA ASP A 21 15.85 -18.38 -4.74
C ASP A 21 16.94 -18.70 -5.77
N GLU A 22 17.00 -17.93 -6.86
CA GLU A 22 18.10 -17.99 -7.83
C GLU A 22 19.40 -17.40 -7.27
N ASP A 23 19.30 -16.53 -6.27
CA ASP A 23 20.45 -15.96 -5.58
C ASP A 23 20.90 -16.93 -4.47
N PRO A 24 22.19 -17.29 -4.40
CA PRO A 24 22.70 -18.21 -3.37
C PRO A 24 22.71 -17.60 -1.95
N MET A 25 22.19 -16.39 -1.76
CA MET A 25 22.11 -15.78 -0.44
C MET A 25 21.01 -16.38 0.43
N PHE A 26 21.30 -16.55 1.71
CA PHE A 26 20.32 -17.04 2.70
C PHE A 26 19.36 -15.92 3.10
N ARG A 27 18.21 -15.82 2.42
CA ARG A 27 17.18 -14.80 2.67
C ARG A 27 16.07 -15.30 3.59
N ASP A 28 16.43 -15.59 4.84
CA ASP A 28 15.46 -15.94 5.88
C ASP A 28 15.63 -15.05 7.10
N SER A 29 14.82 -13.99 7.19
CA SER A 29 14.88 -13.01 8.28
C SER A 29 14.42 -13.53 9.64
N ILE A 30 13.73 -14.67 9.68
CA ILE A 30 13.22 -15.29 10.92
C ILE A 30 13.98 -16.55 11.31
N SER A 31 14.93 -16.99 10.48
CA SER A 31 15.82 -18.12 10.76
C SER A 31 15.10 -19.44 11.06
N VAL A 32 14.04 -19.74 10.31
CA VAL A 32 13.25 -20.99 10.42
C VAL A 32 13.36 -21.89 9.20
N ALA A 33 14.08 -21.48 8.16
CA ALA A 33 14.25 -22.27 6.96
C ALA A 33 14.96 -23.60 7.26
N THR A 34 14.33 -24.68 6.84
CA THR A 34 14.92 -26.04 6.95
C THR A 34 15.65 -26.43 5.68
N HIS A 35 15.28 -25.85 4.54
CA HIS A 35 15.86 -26.14 3.24
C HIS A 35 16.06 -24.87 2.43
N TYR A 36 17.22 -24.71 1.83
CA TYR A 36 17.52 -23.68 0.84
C TYR A 36 17.72 -24.35 -0.52
N ILE A 37 16.96 -23.90 -1.51
CA ILE A 37 17.01 -24.45 -2.87
C ILE A 37 17.45 -23.33 -3.80
N HIS A 38 18.65 -23.47 -4.35
CA HIS A 38 19.19 -22.52 -5.33
C HIS A 38 18.71 -22.93 -6.72
N ALA A 39 17.62 -22.34 -7.16
CA ALA A 39 17.02 -22.61 -8.46
C ALA A 39 16.08 -21.49 -8.89
N ASP A 40 15.83 -21.39 -10.20
CA ASP A 40 14.67 -20.67 -10.73
C ASP A 40 13.39 -21.25 -10.17
N ILE A 41 12.53 -20.41 -9.58
CA ILE A 41 11.33 -20.86 -8.89
C ILE A 41 10.34 -21.54 -9.85
N GLY A 42 10.23 -21.09 -11.11
CA GLY A 42 9.35 -21.67 -12.11
C GLY A 42 9.82 -23.09 -12.50
N GLN A 43 11.13 -23.25 -12.74
CA GLN A 43 11.72 -24.56 -13.05
C GLN A 43 11.58 -25.52 -11.86
N TRP A 44 11.80 -25.02 -10.64
CA TRP A 44 11.66 -25.86 -9.45
C TRP A 44 10.23 -26.36 -9.29
N LEU A 45 9.23 -25.48 -9.43
CA LEU A 45 7.81 -25.83 -9.31
C LEU A 45 7.36 -26.87 -10.35
N THR A 46 7.92 -26.85 -11.58
CA THR A 46 7.59 -27.86 -12.59
C THR A 46 8.07 -29.29 -12.24
N ASN A 47 9.06 -29.39 -11.37
CA ASN A 47 9.64 -30.65 -10.90
C ASN A 47 9.09 -31.11 -9.54
N VAL A 48 8.27 -30.30 -8.87
CA VAL A 48 7.65 -30.67 -7.61
C VAL A 48 6.45 -31.59 -7.90
N ASN A 49 6.59 -32.86 -7.58
CA ASN A 49 5.45 -33.78 -7.53
C ASN A 49 4.61 -33.47 -6.30
N ALA A 50 3.66 -32.58 -6.41
CA ALA A 50 2.64 -32.39 -5.39
C ALA A 50 1.77 -33.66 -5.37
N SER A 51 2.03 -34.56 -4.44
CA SER A 51 1.06 -35.60 -4.13
C SER A 51 -0.23 -34.93 -3.67
N SER A 52 -1.37 -35.45 -4.12
CA SER A 52 -2.72 -34.91 -3.96
C SER A 52 -3.25 -34.82 -2.51
N CYS A 53 -2.39 -34.72 -1.53
CA CYS A 53 -2.76 -34.55 -0.12
C CYS A 53 -3.03 -33.06 0.19
N LEU A 54 -3.98 -32.46 -0.52
CA LEU A 54 -4.55 -31.20 -0.08
C LEU A 54 -5.38 -31.46 1.17
N ASN A 55 -5.01 -30.84 2.28
CA ASN A 55 -5.89 -30.78 3.44
C ASN A 55 -7.02 -29.80 3.11
N GLN A 56 -8.08 -30.34 2.51
CA GLN A 56 -9.23 -29.53 2.04
C GLN A 56 -9.85 -28.71 3.17
N ALA A 57 -9.94 -29.29 4.38
CA ALA A 57 -10.48 -28.58 5.53
C ALA A 57 -9.61 -27.38 5.95
N TYR A 58 -8.28 -27.49 5.81
CA TYR A 58 -7.37 -26.39 6.08
C TYR A 58 -7.50 -25.27 5.05
N LEU A 59 -7.64 -25.61 3.77
CA LEU A 59 -7.89 -24.61 2.72
C LEU A 59 -9.22 -23.89 2.93
N GLU A 60 -10.30 -24.63 3.22
CA GLU A 60 -11.61 -24.06 3.49
C GLU A 60 -11.60 -23.14 4.71
N LEU A 61 -10.83 -23.47 5.75
CA LEU A 61 -10.66 -22.61 6.92
C LEU A 61 -10.07 -21.24 6.53
N TRP A 62 -9.01 -21.22 5.73
CA TRP A 62 -8.39 -19.97 5.27
C TRP A 62 -9.32 -19.18 4.35
N GLN A 63 -10.03 -19.84 3.45
CA GLN A 63 -11.00 -19.18 2.56
C GLN A 63 -12.13 -18.51 3.34
N GLN A 64 -12.68 -19.19 4.36
CA GLN A 64 -13.71 -18.63 5.23
C GLN A 64 -13.19 -17.45 6.06
N ALA A 65 -11.95 -17.53 6.57
CA ALA A 65 -11.31 -16.41 7.27
C ALA A 65 -11.15 -15.18 6.36
N GLU A 66 -10.71 -15.41 5.12
CA GLU A 66 -10.57 -14.37 4.09
C GLU A 66 -11.92 -13.72 3.75
N GLU A 67 -12.97 -14.50 3.52
CA GLU A 67 -14.30 -13.99 3.21
C GLU A 67 -14.85 -13.09 4.33
N ARG A 68 -14.68 -13.49 5.60
CA ARG A 68 -15.09 -12.70 6.77
C ARG A 68 -14.30 -11.40 6.88
N THR A 69 -12.98 -11.49 6.76
CA THR A 69 -12.09 -10.33 6.78
C THR A 69 -12.43 -9.35 5.67
N SER A 70 -12.59 -9.83 4.44
CA SER A 70 -12.96 -9.02 3.27
C SER A 70 -14.32 -8.34 3.43
N SER A 71 -15.29 -9.03 4.05
CA SER A 71 -16.61 -8.45 4.35
C SER A 71 -16.52 -7.26 5.30
N ILE A 72 -15.68 -7.33 6.34
CA ILE A 72 -15.46 -6.22 7.27
C ILE A 72 -14.71 -5.08 6.60
N ILE A 73 -13.65 -5.39 5.86
CA ILE A 73 -12.86 -4.37 5.13
C ILE A 73 -13.72 -3.65 4.09
N SER A 74 -14.59 -4.35 3.36
CA SER A 74 -15.45 -3.74 2.35
C SER A 74 -16.42 -2.70 2.92
N GLN A 75 -16.73 -2.77 4.21
CA GLN A 75 -17.60 -1.82 4.90
C GLN A 75 -16.84 -0.62 5.47
N TYR A 76 -15.51 -0.59 5.39
CA TYR A 76 -14.68 0.45 6.03
C TYR A 76 -15.10 1.86 5.64
N ALA A 77 -15.26 2.13 4.36
CA ALA A 77 -15.64 3.44 3.84
C ALA A 77 -17.04 3.91 4.30
N SER A 78 -17.88 3.02 4.82
CA SER A 78 -19.22 3.38 5.31
C SER A 78 -19.19 4.08 6.69
N TRP A 79 -18.11 3.91 7.46
CA TRP A 79 -17.98 4.45 8.80
C TRP A 79 -16.67 5.20 9.09
N SER A 80 -15.75 5.26 8.13
CA SER A 80 -14.49 6.02 8.21
C SER A 80 -14.46 7.15 7.19
N GLN A 81 -13.68 8.20 7.50
CA GLN A 81 -13.39 9.31 6.59
C GLN A 81 -11.89 9.65 6.72
N ASP A 82 -11.06 8.69 6.33
CA ASP A 82 -9.60 8.77 6.47
C ASP A 82 -8.91 8.22 5.22
N GLU A 83 -7.59 8.00 5.30
CA GLU A 83 -6.78 7.53 4.17
C GLU A 83 -7.29 6.20 3.60
N GLY A 84 -7.72 5.26 4.45
CA GLY A 84 -8.24 3.96 4.03
C GLY A 84 -9.48 4.07 3.14
N MET A 85 -10.39 4.99 3.43
CA MET A 85 -11.55 5.26 2.58
C MET A 85 -11.12 5.74 1.18
N TYR A 86 -10.16 6.66 1.10
CA TYR A 86 -9.67 7.15 -0.20
C TYR A 86 -8.89 6.07 -0.97
N VAL A 87 -8.15 5.22 -0.26
CA VAL A 87 -7.45 4.07 -0.88
C VAL A 87 -8.45 3.05 -1.44
N GLN A 88 -9.52 2.72 -0.71
CA GLN A 88 -10.60 1.88 -1.24
C GLN A 88 -11.24 2.50 -2.48
N ALA A 89 -11.61 3.78 -2.41
CA ALA A 89 -12.20 4.49 -3.55
C ALA A 89 -11.24 4.53 -4.76
N LEU A 90 -9.93 4.73 -4.54
CA LEU A 90 -8.93 4.66 -5.60
C LEU A 90 -8.93 3.28 -6.27
N LEU A 91 -8.81 2.21 -5.50
CA LEU A 91 -8.76 0.83 -6.03
C LEU A 91 -10.04 0.45 -6.78
N GLU A 92 -11.19 0.92 -6.31
CA GLU A 92 -12.47 0.71 -6.98
C GLU A 92 -12.59 1.48 -8.30
N GLN A 93 -12.06 2.72 -8.36
CA GLN A 93 -12.16 3.58 -9.54
C GLN A 93 -11.09 3.33 -10.60
N LEU A 94 -9.93 2.76 -10.23
CA LEU A 94 -8.87 2.48 -11.20
C LEU A 94 -9.40 1.66 -12.38
N PRO A 95 -9.22 2.12 -13.63
CA PRO A 95 -9.57 1.33 -14.81
C PRO A 95 -8.70 0.06 -14.91
N SER A 96 -9.27 -1.01 -15.47
CA SER A 96 -8.46 -2.17 -15.91
C SER A 96 -7.43 -1.72 -16.95
N GLY A 97 -6.23 -2.22 -16.88
CA GLY A 97 -5.11 -1.76 -17.71
C GLY A 97 -4.34 -0.57 -17.13
N SER A 98 -4.58 -0.18 -15.86
CA SER A 98 -3.84 0.86 -15.18
C SER A 98 -2.61 0.33 -14.43
N ASP A 99 -1.69 1.26 -14.16
CA ASP A 99 -0.54 1.03 -13.30
C ASP A 99 -0.65 1.92 -12.05
N LEU A 100 -0.52 1.34 -10.86
CA LEU A 100 -0.52 2.04 -9.59
C LEU A 100 0.89 2.01 -8.98
N PHE A 101 1.58 3.13 -9.03
CA PHE A 101 2.83 3.31 -8.32
C PHE A 101 2.55 3.75 -6.87
N VAL A 102 3.13 3.05 -5.90
CA VAL A 102 2.79 3.25 -4.49
C VAL A 102 4.04 3.65 -3.70
N SER A 103 3.94 4.74 -2.98
CA SER A 103 4.97 5.21 -2.07
C SER A 103 5.15 4.28 -0.87
N ASN A 104 6.34 4.30 -0.31
CA ASN A 104 6.63 3.70 0.98
C ASN A 104 5.86 4.40 2.12
N SER A 105 6.07 4.00 3.37
CA SER A 105 5.36 4.45 4.57
C SER A 105 3.94 3.85 4.65
N MET A 106 2.90 4.66 4.91
CA MET A 106 1.52 4.17 5.00
C MET A 106 0.93 3.76 3.66
N PRO A 107 1.11 4.48 2.54
CA PRO A 107 0.46 4.13 1.28
C PRO A 107 0.59 2.67 0.86
N ILE A 108 1.79 2.08 0.95
CA ILE A 108 1.97 0.66 0.58
C ILE A 108 1.28 -0.28 1.58
N ARG A 109 1.18 0.10 2.86
CA ARG A 109 0.48 -0.67 3.88
C ARG A 109 -1.02 -0.58 3.74
N ASP A 110 -1.52 0.56 3.30
CA ASP A 110 -2.94 0.75 3.01
C ASP A 110 -3.36 -0.06 1.78
N ILE A 111 -2.50 -0.15 0.76
CA ILE A 111 -2.74 -1.09 -0.35
C ILE A 111 -2.79 -2.54 0.16
N ASP A 112 -1.85 -2.97 1.00
CA ASP A 112 -1.88 -4.33 1.60
C ASP A 112 -3.17 -4.58 2.42
N THR A 113 -3.71 -3.55 3.06
CA THR A 113 -4.92 -3.66 3.90
C THR A 113 -6.20 -3.64 3.07
N PHE A 114 -6.31 -2.74 2.09
CA PHE A 114 -7.58 -2.41 1.42
C PHE A 114 -7.71 -3.00 0.02
N LEU A 115 -6.66 -3.62 -0.55
CA LEU A 115 -6.77 -4.31 -1.83
C LEU A 115 -7.46 -5.66 -1.65
N LEU A 116 -8.76 -5.67 -1.87
CA LEU A 116 -9.53 -6.89 -1.92
C LEU A 116 -9.35 -7.61 -3.27
N LYS A 117 -9.80 -8.87 -3.34
CA LYS A 117 -9.77 -9.65 -4.57
C LYS A 117 -10.43 -8.90 -5.72
N THR A 118 -9.71 -8.73 -6.82
CA THR A 118 -10.16 -8.02 -8.01
C THR A 118 -9.86 -8.82 -9.27
N HIS A 119 -10.69 -8.64 -10.31
CA HIS A 119 -10.46 -9.17 -11.66
C HIS A 119 -9.87 -8.12 -12.61
N LYS A 120 -9.60 -6.90 -12.12
CA LYS A 120 -8.99 -5.84 -12.92
C LYS A 120 -7.51 -6.15 -13.17
N ASP A 121 -7.06 -5.89 -14.38
CA ASP A 121 -5.63 -5.89 -14.72
C ASP A 121 -4.98 -4.58 -14.19
N ILE A 122 -4.54 -4.58 -12.94
CA ILE A 122 -3.83 -3.48 -12.30
C ILE A 122 -2.45 -3.98 -11.89
N ARG A 123 -1.39 -3.31 -12.37
CA ARG A 123 -0.03 -3.55 -11.90
C ARG A 123 0.28 -2.61 -10.74
N ILE A 124 0.74 -3.16 -9.62
CA ILE A 124 1.15 -2.39 -8.45
C ILE A 124 2.68 -2.38 -8.39
N ILE A 125 3.26 -1.20 -8.39
CA ILE A 125 4.70 -0.98 -8.44
C ILE A 125 5.12 -0.11 -7.24
N ALA A 126 6.28 -0.39 -6.66
CA ALA A 126 6.83 0.39 -5.56
C ALA A 126 8.35 0.26 -5.48
N ASN A 127 9.01 1.30 -4.93
CA ASN A 127 10.43 1.26 -4.61
C ASN A 127 10.65 0.45 -3.33
N ARG A 128 10.97 -0.85 -3.44
CA ARG A 128 11.10 -1.75 -2.28
C ARG A 128 12.53 -2.18 -1.96
N GLY A 129 13.53 -1.57 -2.58
CA GLY A 129 14.94 -1.81 -2.26
C GLY A 129 15.30 -1.24 -0.87
N ALA A 130 15.44 0.07 -0.76
CA ALA A 130 15.77 0.75 0.50
C ALA A 130 14.56 1.16 1.34
N ASN A 131 13.35 1.14 0.79
CA ASN A 131 12.09 1.57 1.43
C ASN A 131 12.08 3.04 1.88
N GLY A 132 12.88 3.90 1.25
CA GLY A 132 12.95 5.34 1.50
C GLY A 132 11.74 6.10 0.94
N ILE A 133 11.65 7.38 1.26
CA ILE A 133 10.62 8.30 0.71
C ILE A 133 11.20 9.24 -0.35
N ASP A 134 12.48 9.12 -0.63
CA ASP A 134 13.22 9.81 -1.68
C ASP A 134 13.00 9.15 -3.05
N GLY A 135 13.08 9.94 -4.13
CA GLY A 135 13.03 9.45 -5.51
C GLY A 135 11.72 8.78 -5.96
N ILE A 136 10.63 8.93 -5.21
CA ILE A 136 9.34 8.27 -5.50
C ILE A 136 8.69 8.90 -6.73
N ILE A 137 8.62 10.24 -6.80
CA ILE A 137 8.05 10.96 -7.94
C ILE A 137 8.92 10.75 -9.17
N SER A 138 10.24 10.86 -9.02
CA SER A 138 11.22 10.62 -10.10
C SER A 138 11.03 9.25 -10.74
N THR A 139 10.86 8.21 -9.90
CA THR A 139 10.66 6.85 -10.39
C THR A 139 9.30 6.70 -11.08
N ALA A 140 8.21 7.25 -10.48
CA ALA A 140 6.89 7.18 -11.07
C ALA A 140 6.80 7.90 -12.42
N LEU A 141 7.46 9.06 -12.57
CA LEU A 141 7.56 9.78 -13.83
C LEU A 141 8.32 8.95 -14.88
N GLY A 142 9.50 8.42 -14.51
CA GLY A 142 10.28 7.56 -15.40
C GLY A 142 9.51 6.29 -15.81
N TYR A 143 8.79 5.69 -14.86
CA TYR A 143 7.93 4.53 -15.13
C TYR A 143 6.81 4.86 -16.11
N SER A 144 6.11 5.99 -15.93
CA SER A 144 5.05 6.45 -16.85
C SER A 144 5.56 6.67 -18.26
N VAL A 145 6.73 7.28 -18.42
CA VAL A 145 7.39 7.48 -19.74
C VAL A 145 7.73 6.14 -20.39
N ALA A 146 8.21 5.18 -19.63
CA ALA A 146 8.58 3.85 -20.12
C ALA A 146 7.37 2.97 -20.46
N ASN A 147 6.18 3.27 -19.94
CA ASN A 147 4.94 2.50 -20.12
C ASN A 147 3.78 3.36 -20.66
N PRO A 148 3.90 4.01 -21.82
CA PRO A 148 2.96 5.03 -22.30
C PRO A 148 1.59 4.48 -22.69
N THR A 149 1.43 3.17 -22.78
CA THR A 149 0.16 2.51 -23.15
C THR A 149 -0.78 2.28 -21.94
N ARG A 150 -0.29 2.52 -20.73
CA ARG A 150 -1.04 2.34 -19.49
C ARG A 150 -0.97 3.61 -18.67
N ARG A 151 -2.13 4.11 -18.25
CA ARG A 151 -2.15 5.29 -17.38
C ARG A 151 -1.56 4.93 -16.02
N THR A 152 -0.61 5.76 -15.58
CA THR A 152 0.04 5.63 -14.26
C THR A 152 -0.67 6.51 -13.23
N TYR A 153 -0.92 5.94 -12.07
CA TYR A 153 -1.38 6.62 -10.87
C TYR A 153 -0.30 6.50 -9.80
N LEU A 154 -0.04 7.58 -9.08
CA LEU A 154 0.91 7.60 -7.96
C LEU A 154 0.16 7.88 -6.66
N LEU A 155 0.17 6.94 -5.73
CA LEU A 155 -0.30 7.14 -4.36
C LEU A 155 0.90 7.44 -3.45
N ILE A 156 0.91 8.62 -2.80
CA ILE A 156 2.08 9.13 -2.07
C ILE A 156 1.65 9.92 -0.83
N GLY A 157 2.42 9.86 0.25
CA GLY A 157 2.24 10.75 1.40
C GLY A 157 2.88 12.12 1.19
N ASP A 158 2.46 13.10 1.97
CA ASP A 158 2.89 14.51 1.89
C ASP A 158 4.40 14.71 2.07
N LEU A 159 5.03 14.08 3.06
CA LEU A 159 6.47 14.18 3.26
C LEU A 159 7.27 13.56 2.10
N ALA A 160 6.84 12.42 1.59
CA ALA A 160 7.46 11.79 0.43
C ALA A 160 7.29 12.65 -0.83
N PHE A 161 6.12 13.30 -0.99
CA PHE A 161 5.85 14.23 -2.07
C PHE A 161 6.78 15.44 -2.01
N LEU A 162 6.93 16.07 -0.85
CA LEU A 162 7.85 17.20 -0.66
C LEU A 162 9.30 16.81 -0.95
N HIS A 163 9.70 15.61 -0.52
CA HIS A 163 11.09 15.16 -0.62
C HIS A 163 11.59 15.06 -2.08
N ASP A 164 10.70 14.79 -3.04
CA ASP A 164 11.07 14.59 -4.44
C ASP A 164 10.25 15.50 -5.41
N SER A 165 9.66 16.56 -4.90
CA SER A 165 8.78 17.45 -5.69
C SER A 165 9.47 18.15 -6.84
N ASN A 166 10.79 18.37 -6.78
CA ASN A 166 11.57 18.93 -7.85
C ASN A 166 11.65 18.04 -9.11
N ALA A 167 11.33 16.75 -8.99
CA ALA A 167 11.27 15.82 -10.12
C ALA A 167 10.29 16.27 -11.22
N PHE A 168 9.25 17.05 -10.88
CA PHE A 168 8.29 17.56 -11.86
C PHE A 168 8.93 18.47 -12.93
N ILE A 169 10.17 18.92 -12.77
CA ILE A 169 10.88 19.62 -13.85
C ILE A 169 10.96 18.77 -15.13
N ALA A 170 10.96 17.43 -15.01
CA ALA A 170 10.99 16.51 -16.13
C ALA A 170 9.77 16.63 -17.06
N THR A 171 8.63 17.08 -16.53
CA THR A 171 7.38 17.23 -17.30
C THR A 171 7.48 18.31 -18.39
N ARG A 172 8.48 19.18 -18.31
CA ARG A 172 8.76 20.18 -19.35
C ARG A 172 9.39 19.58 -20.61
N TYR A 173 9.96 18.38 -20.51
CA TYR A 173 10.72 17.74 -21.57
C TYR A 173 10.06 16.48 -22.12
N GLN A 174 9.04 15.97 -21.41
CA GLN A 174 8.37 14.72 -21.74
C GLN A 174 6.85 14.89 -21.62
N ASN A 175 6.11 14.28 -22.54
CA ASN A 175 4.67 14.13 -22.40
C ASN A 175 4.40 13.00 -21.40
N ILE A 176 3.90 13.33 -20.23
CA ILE A 176 3.69 12.40 -19.13
C ILE A 176 2.21 12.36 -18.78
N GLU A 177 1.67 11.15 -18.73
CA GLU A 177 0.32 10.90 -18.22
C GLU A 177 0.41 10.29 -16.82
N LEU A 178 0.25 11.14 -15.81
CA LEU A 178 0.37 10.76 -14.39
C LEU A 178 -0.71 11.44 -13.55
N SER A 179 -1.45 10.65 -12.78
CA SER A 179 -2.33 11.15 -11.73
C SER A 179 -1.65 10.95 -10.38
N VAL A 180 -1.28 12.04 -9.73
CA VAL A 180 -0.65 12.01 -8.40
C VAL A 180 -1.71 12.23 -7.34
N ILE A 181 -1.86 11.28 -6.44
CA ILE A 181 -2.76 11.33 -5.28
C ILE A 181 -1.88 11.48 -4.04
N VAL A 182 -1.90 12.65 -3.45
CA VAL A 182 -1.16 12.94 -2.22
C VAL A 182 -2.08 12.83 -1.02
N LEU A 183 -1.78 11.89 -0.12
CA LEU A 183 -2.41 11.82 1.18
C LEU A 183 -1.70 12.83 2.10
N ASN A 184 -2.29 14.00 2.25
CA ASN A 184 -1.76 15.06 3.11
C ASN A 184 -2.40 14.96 4.50
N ASN A 185 -1.69 14.30 5.40
CA ASN A 185 -2.07 14.15 6.80
C ASN A 185 -1.20 15.02 7.74
N ASP A 186 -0.43 15.92 7.16
CA ASP A 186 0.51 16.82 7.83
C ASP A 186 1.57 16.05 8.63
N GLY A 187 2.25 15.10 7.97
CA GLY A 187 3.47 14.52 8.54
C GLY A 187 3.66 13.01 8.45
N GLY A 188 4.48 12.48 9.35
CA GLY A 188 4.93 11.08 9.39
C GLY A 188 3.90 10.11 9.96
N GLY A 189 2.79 9.84 9.25
CA GLY A 189 1.68 9.01 9.71
C GLY A 189 2.07 7.61 10.21
N ILE A 190 3.07 6.97 9.59
CA ILE A 190 3.53 5.64 9.99
C ILE A 190 3.98 5.56 11.45
N PHE A 191 4.59 6.64 11.97
CA PHE A 191 5.12 6.65 13.32
C PHE A 191 4.03 6.60 14.40
N SER A 192 2.79 6.99 14.07
CA SER A 192 1.63 6.88 14.96
C SER A 192 1.25 5.43 15.30
N TYR A 193 1.73 4.46 14.53
CA TYR A 193 1.53 3.03 14.76
C TYR A 193 2.65 2.38 15.57
N LEU A 194 3.75 3.10 15.84
CA LEU A 194 4.93 2.59 16.50
C LEU A 194 4.98 3.00 17.99
N PRO A 195 5.76 2.30 18.84
CA PRO A 195 5.87 2.61 20.27
C PRO A 195 6.29 4.04 20.57
N GLN A 196 7.03 4.70 19.67
CA GLN A 196 7.46 6.10 19.81
C GLN A 196 6.30 7.07 19.98
N SER A 197 5.12 6.76 19.44
CA SER A 197 3.91 7.58 19.59
C SER A 197 3.42 7.71 21.05
N ASN A 198 3.90 6.85 21.94
CA ASN A 198 3.59 6.92 23.37
C ASN A 198 4.45 7.95 24.11
N VAL A 199 5.58 8.39 23.53
CA VAL A 199 6.50 9.41 24.12
C VAL A 199 6.14 10.76 23.50
N LYS A 200 5.20 11.47 24.12
CA LYS A 200 4.60 12.66 23.51
C LYS A 200 5.52 13.87 23.46
N GLU A 201 6.51 13.95 24.34
CA GLU A 201 7.32 15.16 24.56
C GLU A 201 8.06 15.65 23.30
N HIS A 202 8.58 14.73 22.48
CA HIS A 202 9.30 15.09 21.25
C HIS A 202 8.73 14.39 20.01
N TYR A 203 7.54 13.82 20.12
CA TYR A 203 6.97 13.01 19.04
C TYR A 203 6.74 13.81 17.77
N GLU A 204 6.11 14.98 17.88
CA GLU A 204 5.83 15.82 16.71
C GLU A 204 7.11 16.39 16.09
N GLU A 205 8.10 16.74 16.90
CA GLU A 205 9.36 17.28 16.43
C GLU A 205 10.21 16.25 15.67
N LEU A 206 10.29 15.01 16.19
CA LEU A 206 11.24 14.00 15.69
C LEU A 206 10.61 12.96 14.75
N PHE A 207 9.30 12.73 14.82
CA PHE A 207 8.60 11.68 14.11
C PHE A 207 7.38 12.18 13.34
N GLY A 208 6.51 12.95 13.96
CA GLY A 208 5.33 13.54 13.31
C GLY A 208 5.74 14.53 12.22
N THR A 209 6.69 15.38 12.52
CA THR A 209 7.29 16.36 11.61
C THR A 209 6.27 17.13 10.75
N PRO A 210 5.23 17.76 11.37
CA PRO A 210 4.21 18.48 10.62
C PRO A 210 4.83 19.67 9.88
N THR A 211 4.40 19.90 8.66
CA THR A 211 4.91 20.99 7.80
C THR A 211 3.94 22.14 7.66
N ALA A 212 2.64 21.90 7.91
CA ALA A 212 1.53 22.82 7.67
C ALA A 212 1.49 23.35 6.22
N LEU A 213 1.97 22.56 5.25
CA LEU A 213 2.03 22.95 3.84
C LEU A 213 0.85 22.39 3.05
N THR A 214 0.47 23.16 2.02
CA THR A 214 -0.42 22.73 0.94
C THR A 214 0.33 22.82 -0.39
N PHE A 215 -0.08 22.03 -1.37
CA PHE A 215 0.71 21.87 -2.59
C PHE A 215 0.16 22.62 -3.82
N GLU A 216 -0.85 23.47 -3.64
CA GLU A 216 -1.43 24.26 -4.73
C GLU A 216 -0.37 25.13 -5.44
N LYS A 217 0.47 25.85 -4.68
CA LYS A 217 1.53 26.70 -5.25
C LYS A 217 2.60 25.90 -5.99
N LEU A 218 2.88 24.68 -5.52
CA LEU A 218 3.80 23.79 -6.19
C LEU A 218 3.17 23.28 -7.51
N ALA A 219 1.89 22.94 -7.48
CA ALA A 219 1.14 22.56 -8.68
C ALA A 219 1.14 23.68 -9.72
N GLU A 220 0.90 24.92 -9.31
CA GLU A 220 1.00 26.11 -10.18
C GLU A 220 2.39 26.23 -10.82
N MET A 221 3.45 26.09 -10.02
CA MET A 221 4.85 26.20 -10.48
C MET A 221 5.19 25.22 -11.60
N TYR A 222 4.66 24.01 -11.52
CA TYR A 222 4.90 22.93 -12.49
C TYR A 222 3.76 22.75 -13.51
N ALA A 223 2.75 23.61 -13.48
CA ALA A 223 1.56 23.55 -14.36
C ALA A 223 0.81 22.22 -14.25
N LEU A 224 0.69 21.66 -13.03
CA LEU A 224 -0.12 20.49 -12.74
C LEU A 224 -1.60 20.91 -12.61
N ASN A 225 -2.52 20.08 -13.11
CA ASN A 225 -3.94 20.29 -12.85
C ASN A 225 -4.25 19.90 -11.40
N TYR A 226 -4.46 20.90 -10.55
CA TYR A 226 -4.61 20.73 -9.11
C TYR A 226 -6.07 20.62 -8.68
N ALA A 227 -6.32 19.75 -7.69
CA ALA A 227 -7.58 19.69 -6.95
C ALA A 227 -7.33 19.41 -5.46
N ALA A 228 -7.88 20.28 -4.60
CA ALA A 228 -7.96 20.04 -3.16
C ALA A 228 -9.17 19.14 -2.87
N ILE A 229 -8.95 18.05 -2.13
CA ILE A 229 -9.94 16.99 -1.88
C ILE A 229 -10.22 16.90 -0.38
N TYR A 230 -11.49 17.02 -0.01
CA TYR A 230 -11.95 16.94 1.39
C TYR A 230 -13.03 15.86 1.61
N ASP A 231 -13.54 15.25 0.54
CA ASP A 231 -14.58 14.22 0.59
C ASP A 231 -14.47 13.22 -0.57
N SER A 232 -15.11 12.05 -0.42
CA SER A 232 -15.04 10.97 -1.41
C SER A 232 -15.69 11.32 -2.75
N LYS A 233 -16.69 12.18 -2.80
CA LYS A 233 -17.36 12.54 -4.06
C LYS A 233 -16.46 13.42 -4.92
N SER A 234 -15.85 14.45 -4.31
CA SER A 234 -14.87 15.30 -4.98
C SER A 234 -13.65 14.49 -5.43
N PHE A 235 -13.21 13.52 -4.62
CA PHE A 235 -12.12 12.60 -4.97
C PHE A 235 -12.45 11.79 -6.23
N ILE A 236 -13.58 11.09 -6.25
CA ILE A 236 -13.99 10.26 -7.39
C ILE A 236 -14.17 11.13 -8.65
N SER A 237 -14.78 12.31 -8.52
CA SER A 237 -14.95 13.24 -9.63
C SER A 237 -13.61 13.69 -10.23
N ALA A 238 -12.66 14.07 -9.36
CA ALA A 238 -11.33 14.51 -9.79
C ALA A 238 -10.50 13.36 -10.37
N LEU A 239 -10.56 12.17 -9.78
CA LEU A 239 -9.84 10.97 -10.26
C LEU A 239 -10.27 10.58 -11.68
N ASN A 240 -11.55 10.74 -12.01
CA ASN A 240 -12.10 10.50 -13.34
C ASN A 240 -11.83 11.64 -14.34
N GLY A 241 -11.13 12.67 -13.92
CA GLY A 241 -10.67 13.77 -14.79
C GLY A 241 -9.74 13.27 -15.91
N LYS A 242 -9.78 14.00 -17.04
CA LYS A 242 -9.02 13.62 -18.25
C LYS A 242 -7.69 14.39 -18.39
N ALA A 243 -7.30 15.17 -17.39
CA ALA A 243 -6.03 15.89 -17.45
C ALA A 243 -4.86 14.88 -17.53
N PRO A 244 -3.91 15.05 -18.44
CA PRO A 244 -2.79 14.12 -18.57
C PRO A 244 -1.91 14.11 -17.32
N LEU A 245 -1.71 15.28 -16.72
CA LEU A 245 -0.92 15.44 -15.49
C LEU A 245 -1.75 16.16 -14.44
N GLN A 246 -2.06 15.48 -13.35
CA GLN A 246 -2.89 16.03 -12.28
C GLN A 246 -2.32 15.73 -10.90
N LEU A 247 -2.61 16.64 -9.96
CA LEU A 247 -2.30 16.55 -8.55
C LEU A 247 -3.58 16.64 -7.73
N LEU A 248 -3.96 15.55 -7.09
CA LEU A 248 -5.08 15.46 -6.16
C LEU A 248 -4.52 15.46 -4.74
N GLU A 249 -4.68 16.56 -4.04
CA GLU A 249 -4.26 16.70 -2.65
C GLU A 249 -5.42 16.34 -1.73
N VAL A 250 -5.32 15.19 -1.07
CA VAL A 250 -6.35 14.62 -0.19
C VAL A 250 -5.99 14.97 1.24
N PHE A 251 -6.79 15.81 1.88
CA PHE A 251 -6.57 16.22 3.26
C PHE A 251 -7.17 15.21 4.22
N THR A 252 -6.32 14.69 5.12
CA THR A 252 -6.66 13.70 6.12
C THR A 252 -6.11 14.06 7.49
N ASN A 253 -6.33 13.20 8.49
CA ASN A 253 -5.85 13.43 9.85
C ASN A 253 -5.16 12.16 10.38
N ARG A 254 -3.89 12.28 10.82
CA ARG A 254 -3.07 11.17 11.31
C ARG A 254 -3.66 10.42 12.50
N GLU A 255 -4.21 11.15 13.47
CA GLU A 255 -4.76 10.55 14.68
C GLU A 255 -6.05 9.77 14.38
N GLN A 256 -6.94 10.36 13.58
CA GLN A 256 -8.16 9.71 13.15
C GLN A 256 -7.86 8.46 12.31
N ASN A 257 -6.92 8.55 11.36
CA ASN A 257 -6.47 7.43 10.54
C ASN A 257 -5.97 6.27 11.42
N THR A 258 -5.08 6.56 12.38
CA THR A 258 -4.54 5.55 13.30
C THR A 258 -5.64 4.90 14.15
N THR A 259 -6.56 5.71 14.66
CA THR A 259 -7.68 5.24 15.50
C THR A 259 -8.60 4.32 14.71
N ASN A 260 -8.95 4.68 13.49
CA ASN A 260 -9.84 3.90 12.64
C ASN A 260 -9.19 2.59 12.17
N HIS A 261 -7.90 2.60 11.81
CA HIS A 261 -7.18 1.36 11.49
C HIS A 261 -7.13 0.40 12.68
N ARG A 262 -6.84 0.89 13.88
CA ARG A 262 -6.87 0.07 15.10
C ARG A 262 -8.26 -0.48 15.39
N LYS A 263 -9.30 0.29 15.13
CA LYS A 263 -10.69 -0.18 15.23
C LYS A 263 -10.97 -1.29 14.21
N LEU A 264 -10.57 -1.11 12.96
CA LEU A 264 -10.72 -2.13 11.91
C LEU A 264 -10.05 -3.44 12.32
N TRP A 265 -8.79 -3.40 12.74
CA TRP A 265 -8.05 -4.59 13.17
C TRP A 265 -8.71 -5.31 14.35
N ARG A 266 -9.25 -4.54 15.30
CA ARG A 266 -10.01 -5.11 16.42
C ARG A 266 -11.29 -5.81 15.94
N MET A 267 -12.06 -5.16 15.07
CA MET A 267 -13.28 -5.76 14.51
C MET A 267 -13.00 -7.07 13.77
N ILE A 268 -11.93 -7.12 13.00
CA ILE A 268 -11.50 -8.36 12.30
C ILE A 268 -11.10 -9.44 13.32
N SER A 269 -10.29 -9.09 14.32
CA SER A 269 -9.84 -10.03 15.35
C SER A 269 -11.02 -10.61 16.12
N GLU A 270 -11.93 -9.76 16.59
CA GLU A 270 -13.15 -10.19 17.36
C GLU A 270 -14.06 -11.11 16.53
N GLU A 271 -14.25 -10.82 15.23
CA GLU A 271 -15.01 -11.67 14.33
C GLU A 271 -14.34 -13.03 14.13
N LEU A 272 -13.04 -13.05 13.85
CA LEU A 272 -12.31 -14.30 13.63
C LEU A 272 -12.22 -15.15 14.90
N ASP A 273 -11.99 -14.55 16.07
CA ASP A 273 -11.95 -15.23 17.35
C ASP A 273 -13.31 -15.86 17.67
N THR A 274 -14.39 -15.10 17.50
CA THR A 274 -15.77 -15.59 17.72
C THR A 274 -16.09 -16.76 16.79
N TRP A 275 -15.74 -16.64 15.53
CA TRP A 275 -15.97 -17.67 14.53
C TRP A 275 -15.15 -18.94 14.82
N LEU A 276 -13.86 -18.82 15.18
CA LEU A 276 -13.00 -19.96 15.50
C LEU A 276 -13.50 -20.71 16.75
N LEU A 277 -14.00 -20.00 17.77
CA LEU A 277 -14.56 -20.61 18.97
C LEU A 277 -15.90 -21.34 18.72
N SER A 278 -16.58 -21.05 17.60
CA SER A 278 -17.83 -21.71 17.20
C SER A 278 -17.63 -23.00 16.40
N LYS A 279 -16.40 -23.33 16.05
CA LYS A 279 -15.99 -24.55 15.29
C LYS A 279 -15.67 -25.71 16.21
#